data_0f71b2737046c0fe705911ea0eb4e8a1
#
_entry.id   0f71b2737046c0fe705911ea0eb4e8a1
#
_cell.length_a   1.000
_cell.length_b   1.000
_cell.length_c   1.000
_cell.angle_alpha   90.00
_cell.angle_beta   90.00
_cell.angle_gamma   90.00
#
_symmetry.space_group_name_H-M   'P 1'
#
loop_
_entity.id
_entity.type
_entity.pdbx_description
1 polymer ?
#
loop_
_entity_poly.entity_id
_entity_poly.type
_entity_poly.pdbx_seq_one_letter_code
_entity_poly.pdbx_strand_id
1 'polypeptide(L)'
;MNFKQYFKTAFVIALSAVAVSSCVDKDDWETPPINCNNKFDAPTISLADFKAQAPSTGRLLITDDQIFDGYIVSSDENGNFYKTISFQDKPENPTAGLQMEVDRASNYADFPVGTHVRINAKGLRLGLDRGAVKIGSVDPTFAIGRIPGVLFNKYISAVCNGSTAEIVTIKPTELPSLTAASNEKYINTLVTVNNVQFSLSEIYPDQKAYVNFVAGAGVDTDRKIEDAAGGSSTLRSSGFSTYGASLLPKGTGSLTFVVGRYNSNYQMMIRSLQDVKITPTGTRFDPTPPKGGSAITYPVTLEENFQSFSGNLQEDFPGYINDPVFGNRYWQLRTFGDNKYIQLSANAGSGQFETFFVVPVTFTPGKSVSFDVNVGFYKGEVLKVYTSTDYTPSGDITAATLKDISSSFTIPKTPVDGYGTFTSAGTYTIPSTLSGKGFVMFKYVGNGSGATTTIQLDNIKVQ
;
A
#
# COMPACT_ATOMS: atom_id res chain seq x y z
N MET A 1 38.52 -11.37 -72.99
CA MET A 1 37.95 -10.76 -71.76
C MET A 1 38.09 -9.26 -71.86
N ASN A 2 36.94 -8.54 -71.98
CA ASN A 2 36.91 -7.17 -72.47
C ASN A 2 37.34 -6.12 -71.44
N PHE A 3 38.43 -5.46 -71.67
CA PHE A 3 38.97 -4.32 -70.87
C PHE A 3 37.93 -3.20 -70.60
N LYS A 4 36.96 -3.04 -71.45
CA LYS A 4 35.84 -2.08 -71.30
C LYS A 4 34.87 -2.44 -70.16
N GLN A 5 34.84 -3.66 -69.71
CA GLN A 5 33.92 -4.10 -68.65
C GLN A 5 34.49 -3.76 -67.27
N TYR A 6 35.79 -3.89 -67.13
CA TYR A 6 36.49 -3.50 -65.85
C TYR A 6 36.48 -1.99 -65.62
N PHE A 7 36.57 -1.18 -66.65
CA PHE A 7 36.51 0.27 -66.51
C PHE A 7 35.10 0.74 -66.09
N LYS A 8 34.02 0.12 -66.57
CA LYS A 8 32.67 0.44 -66.12
C LYS A 8 32.39 0.01 -64.70
N THR A 9 32.89 -1.13 -64.28
CA THR A 9 32.73 -1.65 -62.91
C THR A 9 33.58 -0.85 -61.94
N ALA A 10 34.78 -0.47 -62.25
CA ALA A 10 35.65 0.38 -61.43
C ALA A 10 35.08 1.81 -61.27
N PHE A 11 34.44 2.34 -62.33
CA PHE A 11 33.81 3.67 -62.28
C PHE A 11 32.54 3.69 -61.46
N VAL A 12 31.75 2.62 -61.49
CA VAL A 12 30.53 2.48 -60.64
C VAL A 12 30.92 2.30 -59.15
N ILE A 13 31.98 1.55 -58.87
CA ILE A 13 32.46 1.36 -57.48
C ILE A 13 33.09 2.68 -56.95
N ALA A 14 33.76 3.44 -57.78
CA ALA A 14 34.32 4.75 -57.39
C ALA A 14 33.20 5.80 -57.14
N LEU A 15 32.09 5.79 -57.95
CA LEU A 15 30.96 6.66 -57.75
C LEU A 15 30.16 6.28 -56.48
N SER A 16 30.03 4.98 -56.18
CA SER A 16 29.37 4.51 -54.94
C SER A 16 30.19 4.80 -53.69
N ALA A 17 31.51 4.84 -53.74
CA ALA A 17 32.40 5.18 -52.62
C ALA A 17 32.35 6.70 -52.31
N VAL A 18 32.06 7.57 -53.29
CA VAL A 18 31.90 9.02 -53.06
C VAL A 18 30.51 9.34 -52.49
N ALA A 19 29.49 8.49 -52.79
CA ALA A 19 28.14 8.73 -52.24
C ALA A 19 27.97 8.38 -50.76
N VAL A 20 28.89 7.63 -50.15
CA VAL A 20 28.84 7.33 -48.70
C VAL A 20 29.79 8.17 -47.87
N SER A 21 30.57 9.08 -48.44
CA SER A 21 31.28 10.12 -47.74
C SER A 21 30.42 11.40 -47.68
N SER A 22 29.12 11.27 -47.41
CA SER A 22 28.42 12.39 -46.79
C SER A 22 28.99 12.51 -45.40
N CYS A 23 29.96 13.38 -45.24
CA CYS A 23 30.36 13.87 -43.95
C CYS A 23 29.12 14.41 -43.27
N VAL A 24 28.56 13.60 -42.38
CA VAL A 24 27.98 14.20 -41.20
C VAL A 24 29.21 14.68 -40.44
N ASP A 25 29.56 15.92 -40.65
CA ASP A 25 30.45 16.65 -39.76
C ASP A 25 29.89 16.37 -38.37
N LYS A 26 30.71 15.84 -37.49
CA LYS A 26 30.41 15.72 -36.07
C LYS A 26 30.40 17.10 -35.41
N ASP A 27 30.18 18.09 -36.22
CA ASP A 27 30.24 19.44 -35.80
C ASP A 27 28.91 19.83 -35.17
N ASP A 28 28.95 19.78 -33.85
CA ASP A 28 28.27 20.76 -33.00
C ASP A 28 26.77 20.96 -33.31
N TRP A 29 26.01 19.85 -33.29
CA TRP A 29 24.64 19.99 -32.84
C TRP A 29 24.68 20.26 -31.33
N GLU A 30 25.36 21.36 -30.95
CA GLU A 30 24.97 22.01 -29.71
C GLU A 30 23.48 22.27 -29.84
N THR A 31 22.70 21.53 -29.05
CA THR A 31 21.30 21.91 -28.88
C THR A 31 21.34 23.40 -28.57
N PRO A 32 20.71 24.26 -29.39
CA PRO A 32 20.78 25.70 -29.16
C PRO A 32 20.44 25.92 -27.69
N PRO A 33 21.22 26.68 -26.94
CA PRO A 33 20.99 26.87 -25.54
C PRO A 33 19.54 27.34 -25.40
N ILE A 34 18.68 26.50 -24.81
CA ILE A 34 17.32 26.87 -24.47
C ILE A 34 17.48 27.88 -23.35
N ASN A 35 17.74 29.14 -23.69
CA ASN A 35 17.81 30.18 -22.73
C ASN A 35 16.44 30.33 -22.08
N CYS A 36 16.38 30.04 -20.81
CA CYS A 36 15.21 30.31 -20.02
C CYS A 36 14.97 31.83 -20.03
N ASN A 37 13.72 32.22 -20.31
CA ASN A 37 13.29 33.61 -20.22
C ASN A 37 12.04 33.70 -19.36
N ASN A 38 12.03 34.57 -18.37
CA ASN A 38 10.83 34.81 -17.56
C ASN A 38 9.72 35.34 -18.45
N LYS A 39 8.66 34.56 -18.57
CA LYS A 39 7.52 34.86 -19.45
C LYS A 39 6.55 35.84 -18.83
N PHE A 40 6.42 35.83 -17.51
CA PHE A 40 5.49 36.68 -16.76
C PHE A 40 6.24 37.67 -15.89
N ASP A 41 5.61 38.80 -15.60
CA ASP A 41 6.10 39.79 -14.64
C ASP A 41 6.23 39.18 -13.23
N ALA A 42 6.81 39.95 -12.32
CA ALA A 42 6.93 39.55 -10.92
C ALA A 42 5.57 39.22 -10.29
N PRO A 43 5.52 38.33 -9.28
CA PRO A 43 4.28 37.99 -8.58
C PRO A 43 3.56 39.23 -8.05
N THR A 44 2.27 39.31 -8.29
CA THR A 44 1.38 40.38 -7.79
C THR A 44 0.65 39.95 -6.49
N ILE A 45 0.63 38.65 -6.19
CA ILE A 45 -0.05 38.09 -5.04
C ILE A 45 0.69 36.83 -4.56
N SER A 46 0.61 36.52 -3.27
CA SER A 46 1.13 35.23 -2.78
C SER A 46 0.21 34.07 -3.15
N LEU A 47 0.75 32.84 -3.27
CA LEU A 47 -0.07 31.63 -3.47
C LEU A 47 -1.12 31.46 -2.38
N ALA A 48 -0.77 31.75 -1.11
CA ALA A 48 -1.68 31.65 0.02
C ALA A 48 -2.85 32.62 -0.12
N ASP A 49 -2.59 33.89 -0.42
CA ASP A 49 -3.63 34.91 -0.59
C ASP A 49 -4.47 34.64 -1.83
N PHE A 50 -3.86 34.17 -2.93
CA PHE A 50 -4.58 33.76 -4.11
C PHE A 50 -5.54 32.61 -3.81
N LYS A 51 -5.08 31.54 -3.13
CA LYS A 51 -5.91 30.40 -2.73
C LYS A 51 -7.04 30.83 -1.80
N ALA A 52 -6.81 31.78 -0.90
CA ALA A 52 -7.81 32.27 0.05
C ALA A 52 -8.98 33.02 -0.63
N GLN A 53 -8.86 33.45 -1.88
CA GLN A 53 -9.95 34.02 -2.66
C GLN A 53 -10.97 32.99 -3.13
N ALA A 54 -10.68 31.68 -3.00
CA ALA A 54 -11.64 30.64 -3.39
C ALA A 54 -12.92 30.76 -2.58
N PRO A 55 -14.09 30.92 -3.23
CA PRO A 55 -15.33 30.99 -2.50
C PRO A 55 -15.68 29.67 -1.83
N SER A 56 -16.32 29.71 -0.68
CA SER A 56 -16.81 28.52 0.03
C SER A 56 -17.85 27.74 -0.77
N THR A 57 -18.57 28.42 -1.63
CA THR A 57 -19.53 27.86 -2.59
C THR A 57 -19.40 28.56 -3.93
N GLY A 58 -19.51 27.80 -5.03
CA GLY A 58 -19.38 28.36 -6.37
C GLY A 58 -17.91 28.44 -6.83
N ARG A 59 -17.64 29.37 -7.74
CA ARG A 59 -16.35 29.46 -8.46
C ARG A 59 -16.05 30.90 -8.79
N LEU A 60 -14.80 31.31 -8.65
CA LEU A 60 -14.30 32.65 -8.99
C LEU A 60 -13.63 32.61 -10.37
N LEU A 61 -14.11 33.43 -11.31
CA LEU A 61 -13.36 33.69 -12.54
C LEU A 61 -12.35 34.81 -12.27
N ILE A 62 -11.09 34.56 -12.54
CA ILE A 62 -10.02 35.54 -12.38
C ILE A 62 -10.02 36.47 -13.58
N THR A 63 -10.37 37.71 -13.40
CA THR A 63 -10.46 38.74 -14.47
C THR A 63 -9.21 39.60 -14.57
N ASP A 64 -8.49 39.75 -13.48
CA ASP A 64 -7.33 40.62 -13.38
C ASP A 64 -6.03 39.81 -13.54
N ASP A 65 -4.92 40.49 -13.80
CA ASP A 65 -3.58 39.91 -13.90
C ASP A 65 -3.08 39.55 -12.50
N GLN A 66 -3.54 38.42 -11.96
CA GLN A 66 -3.04 37.85 -10.73
C GLN A 66 -1.95 36.83 -11.04
N ILE A 67 -0.72 37.19 -10.68
CA ILE A 67 0.48 36.37 -10.90
C ILE A 67 1.02 35.92 -9.55
N PHE A 68 1.29 34.63 -9.42
CA PHE A 68 1.88 34.05 -8.22
C PHE A 68 2.89 32.95 -8.56
N ASP A 69 3.79 32.68 -7.63
CA ASP A 69 4.81 31.65 -7.75
C ASP A 69 4.46 30.40 -6.94
N GLY A 70 5.02 29.26 -7.35
CA GLY A 70 4.92 27.99 -6.64
C GLY A 70 6.04 27.04 -7.03
N TYR A 71 6.21 25.97 -6.26
CA TYR A 71 7.20 24.92 -6.47
C TYR A 71 6.51 23.59 -6.70
N ILE A 72 6.81 22.93 -7.82
CA ILE A 72 6.18 21.66 -8.21
C ILE A 72 6.51 20.57 -7.21
N VAL A 73 5.48 19.86 -6.71
CA VAL A 73 5.62 18.74 -5.76
C VAL A 73 5.07 17.43 -6.28
N SER A 74 4.25 17.43 -7.33
CA SER A 74 3.73 16.23 -7.98
C SER A 74 4.55 15.84 -9.21
N SER A 75 4.44 14.58 -9.63
CA SER A 75 4.99 14.08 -10.90
C SER A 75 4.04 13.09 -11.53
N ASP A 76 3.73 13.27 -12.80
CA ASP A 76 2.95 12.33 -13.61
C ASP A 76 3.84 11.31 -14.35
N GLU A 77 5.15 11.28 -14.11
CA GLU A 77 6.12 10.36 -14.70
C GLU A 77 5.73 8.89 -14.48
N ASN A 78 5.28 8.57 -13.25
CA ASN A 78 4.84 7.23 -12.89
C ASN A 78 3.31 7.05 -12.94
N GLY A 79 2.58 7.96 -13.60
CA GLY A 79 1.16 7.83 -13.89
C GLY A 79 0.19 8.11 -12.73
N ASN A 80 0.67 8.51 -11.54
CA ASN A 80 -0.22 8.72 -10.39
C ASN A 80 -0.89 10.10 -10.38
N PHE A 81 -0.28 11.14 -10.96
CA PHE A 81 -0.84 12.52 -11.04
C PHE A 81 -1.33 12.82 -12.45
N TYR A 82 -2.26 11.98 -12.94
CA TYR A 82 -2.73 12.10 -14.31
C TYR A 82 -3.54 13.37 -14.56
N LYS A 83 -3.05 14.21 -15.48
CA LYS A 83 -3.70 15.48 -15.89
C LYS A 83 -3.87 16.50 -14.75
N THR A 84 -3.03 16.43 -13.74
CA THR A 84 -3.00 17.39 -12.64
C THR A 84 -1.56 17.77 -12.28
N ILE A 85 -1.38 18.99 -11.76
CA ILE A 85 -0.12 19.45 -11.22
C ILE A 85 -0.41 20.02 -9.83
N SER A 86 0.31 19.53 -8.81
CA SER A 86 0.29 20.12 -7.46
C SER A 86 1.59 20.87 -7.20
N PHE A 87 1.47 22.04 -6.61
CA PHE A 87 2.59 22.89 -6.23
C PHE A 87 2.34 23.58 -4.90
N GLN A 88 3.41 23.93 -4.20
CA GLN A 88 3.39 24.60 -2.90
C GLN A 88 4.11 25.94 -2.95
N ASP A 89 3.85 26.83 -2.00
CA ASP A 89 4.36 28.21 -2.01
C ASP A 89 5.86 28.33 -1.68
N LYS A 90 6.45 27.35 -1.01
CA LYS A 90 7.87 27.36 -0.60
C LYS A 90 8.47 25.96 -0.72
N PRO A 91 9.77 25.84 -1.01
CA PRO A 91 10.44 24.53 -1.09
C PRO A 91 10.51 23.80 0.26
N GLU A 92 10.49 24.54 1.36
CA GLU A 92 10.52 24.05 2.74
C GLU A 92 9.50 24.80 3.61
N ASN A 93 8.86 24.11 4.54
CA ASN A 93 7.84 24.65 5.44
C ASN A 93 6.73 25.44 4.69
N PRO A 94 6.05 24.83 3.70
CA PRO A 94 5.02 25.50 2.93
C PRO A 94 3.85 25.93 3.81
N THR A 95 3.22 27.03 3.44
CA THR A 95 2.02 27.56 4.10
C THR A 95 0.76 27.32 3.26
N ALA A 96 0.92 27.08 1.95
CA ALA A 96 -0.16 26.77 1.03
C ALA A 96 0.28 25.83 -0.08
N GLY A 97 -0.66 25.02 -0.55
CA GLY A 97 -0.53 24.22 -1.76
C GLY A 97 -1.79 24.35 -2.61
N LEU A 98 -1.64 24.24 -3.93
CA LEU A 98 -2.72 24.34 -4.89
C LEU A 98 -2.56 23.31 -6.00
N GLN A 99 -3.68 22.85 -6.56
CA GLN A 99 -3.73 21.93 -7.70
C GLN A 99 -4.23 22.66 -8.94
N MET A 100 -3.53 22.46 -10.06
CA MET A 100 -3.94 22.90 -11.39
C MET A 100 -4.46 21.71 -12.19
N GLU A 101 -5.65 21.83 -12.78
CA GLU A 101 -6.25 20.86 -13.69
C GLU A 101 -5.77 21.15 -15.12
N VAL A 102 -5.16 20.16 -15.78
CA VAL A 102 -4.59 20.32 -17.13
C VAL A 102 -4.99 19.13 -18.03
N ASP A 103 -5.29 19.37 -19.29
CA ASP A 103 -5.56 18.32 -20.27
C ASP A 103 -4.28 17.96 -21.04
N ARG A 104 -3.27 17.54 -20.28
CA ARG A 104 -1.96 17.20 -20.78
C ARG A 104 -1.34 16.12 -19.90
N ALA A 105 -0.61 15.19 -20.51
CA ALA A 105 0.25 14.21 -19.83
C ALA A 105 1.72 14.58 -20.00
N SER A 106 2.59 13.89 -19.26
CA SER A 106 4.07 14.10 -19.25
C SER A 106 4.47 15.52 -18.86
N ASN A 107 3.74 16.11 -17.92
CA ASN A 107 4.06 17.43 -17.38
C ASN A 107 5.41 17.45 -16.68
N TYR A 108 5.85 16.31 -16.12
CA TYR A 108 7.14 16.14 -15.45
C TYR A 108 8.33 16.48 -16.36
N ALA A 109 8.20 16.32 -17.68
CA ALA A 109 9.29 16.60 -18.62
C ALA A 109 9.61 18.11 -18.73
N ASP A 110 8.58 18.96 -18.65
CA ASP A 110 8.75 20.42 -18.68
C ASP A 110 8.91 21.02 -17.28
N PHE A 111 8.23 20.42 -16.30
CA PHE A 111 8.18 20.87 -14.90
C PHE A 111 8.46 19.71 -13.95
N PRO A 112 9.72 19.23 -13.87
CA PRO A 112 10.08 18.23 -12.87
C PRO A 112 9.85 18.74 -11.45
N VAL A 113 9.80 17.82 -10.50
CA VAL A 113 9.64 18.17 -9.07
C VAL A 113 10.73 19.14 -8.64
N GLY A 114 10.33 20.20 -7.93
CA GLY A 114 11.22 21.27 -7.50
C GLY A 114 11.30 22.45 -8.47
N THR A 115 10.73 22.35 -9.67
CA THR A 115 10.69 23.51 -10.58
C THR A 115 9.93 24.66 -9.92
N HIS A 116 10.59 25.82 -9.85
CA HIS A 116 9.96 27.08 -9.50
C HIS A 116 9.12 27.53 -10.68
N VAL A 117 7.82 27.61 -10.52
CA VAL A 117 6.88 28.01 -11.57
C VAL A 117 6.18 29.31 -11.22
N ARG A 118 5.92 30.10 -12.24
CA ARG A 118 5.10 31.32 -12.17
C ARG A 118 3.83 31.13 -12.96
N ILE A 119 2.70 31.45 -12.35
CA ILE A 119 1.36 31.25 -12.89
C ILE A 119 0.69 32.60 -13.08
N ASN A 120 0.21 32.91 -14.30
CA ASN A 120 -0.74 33.99 -14.54
C ASN A 120 -2.15 33.41 -14.59
N ALA A 121 -2.95 33.72 -13.60
CA ALA A 121 -4.27 33.13 -13.41
C ALA A 121 -5.38 33.79 -14.23
N LYS A 122 -5.12 34.89 -14.95
CA LYS A 122 -6.14 35.64 -15.72
C LYS A 122 -6.88 34.75 -16.72
N GLY A 123 -8.18 34.68 -16.59
CA GLY A 123 -9.06 33.86 -17.42
C GLY A 123 -9.27 32.44 -16.90
N LEU A 124 -8.58 32.05 -15.81
CA LEU A 124 -8.82 30.78 -15.15
C LEU A 124 -9.91 30.89 -14.08
N ARG A 125 -10.42 29.73 -13.66
CA ARG A 125 -11.33 29.57 -12.53
C ARG A 125 -10.62 29.05 -11.31
N LEU A 126 -10.89 29.68 -10.17
CA LEU A 126 -10.49 29.22 -8.85
C LEU A 126 -11.75 28.78 -8.10
N GLY A 127 -11.71 27.68 -7.38
CA GLY A 127 -12.85 27.25 -6.55
C GLY A 127 -12.65 25.90 -5.90
N LEU A 128 -13.61 25.56 -5.05
CA LEU A 128 -13.66 24.27 -4.39
C LEU A 128 -14.21 23.23 -5.38
N ASP A 129 -13.44 22.18 -5.63
CA ASP A 129 -13.86 21.02 -6.39
C ASP A 129 -13.50 19.74 -5.62
N ARG A 130 -14.52 18.94 -5.32
CA ARG A 130 -14.37 17.67 -4.58
C ARG A 130 -13.56 17.81 -3.29
N GLY A 131 -13.82 18.87 -2.53
CA GLY A 131 -13.20 19.09 -1.23
C GLY A 131 -11.81 19.76 -1.25
N ALA A 132 -11.21 20.01 -2.40
CA ALA A 132 -9.95 20.72 -2.52
C ALA A 132 -10.13 22.01 -3.34
N VAL A 133 -9.38 23.06 -2.99
CA VAL A 133 -9.28 24.27 -3.82
C VAL A 133 -8.39 23.95 -5.02
N LYS A 134 -8.89 24.26 -6.21
CA LYS A 134 -8.21 24.01 -7.49
C LYS A 134 -8.30 25.22 -8.41
N ILE A 135 -7.38 25.27 -9.36
CA ILE A 135 -7.38 26.23 -10.47
C ILE A 135 -7.41 25.47 -11.80
N GLY A 136 -8.15 25.99 -12.77
CA GLY A 136 -8.25 25.42 -14.11
C GLY A 136 -9.05 26.29 -15.07
N SER A 137 -9.45 25.71 -16.21
CA SER A 137 -10.22 26.43 -17.22
C SER A 137 -11.69 26.60 -16.82
N VAL A 138 -12.37 27.52 -17.53
CA VAL A 138 -13.84 27.59 -17.55
C VAL A 138 -14.37 26.35 -18.30
N ASP A 139 -15.28 25.63 -17.68
CA ASP A 139 -15.89 24.44 -18.26
C ASP A 139 -17.42 24.45 -17.98
N PRO A 140 -18.27 24.05 -18.96
CA PRO A 140 -19.72 24.04 -18.78
C PRO A 140 -20.20 22.90 -17.85
N THR A 141 -19.44 21.81 -17.76
CA THR A 141 -19.81 20.58 -17.03
C THR A 141 -19.11 20.48 -15.69
N PHE A 142 -17.81 20.75 -15.65
CA PHE A 142 -16.97 20.59 -14.45
C PHE A 142 -16.86 21.89 -13.65
N ALA A 143 -16.77 21.74 -12.34
CA ALA A 143 -16.55 22.87 -11.44
C ALA A 143 -15.30 23.66 -11.84
N ILE A 144 -14.21 22.95 -11.97
CA ILE A 144 -12.94 23.44 -12.48
C ILE A 144 -12.57 22.57 -13.69
N GLY A 145 -12.54 23.16 -14.87
CA GLY A 145 -12.18 22.45 -16.11
C GLY A 145 -10.68 22.30 -16.25
N ARG A 146 -10.27 21.34 -17.08
CA ARG A 146 -8.87 21.16 -17.44
C ARG A 146 -8.44 22.25 -18.42
N ILE A 147 -7.27 22.83 -18.18
CA ILE A 147 -6.65 23.76 -19.15
C ILE A 147 -6.25 22.94 -20.39
N PRO A 148 -6.72 23.28 -21.60
CA PRO A 148 -6.31 22.58 -22.80
C PRO A 148 -4.79 22.60 -22.98
N GLY A 149 -4.19 21.48 -23.36
CA GLY A 149 -2.75 21.34 -23.49
C GLY A 149 -2.08 22.41 -24.38
N VAL A 150 -2.75 22.81 -25.46
CA VAL A 150 -2.27 23.89 -26.37
C VAL A 150 -2.27 25.28 -25.72
N LEU A 151 -3.06 25.49 -24.66
CA LEU A 151 -3.13 26.74 -23.90
C LEU A 151 -2.31 26.70 -22.62
N PHE A 152 -1.75 25.57 -22.25
CA PHE A 152 -1.10 25.34 -20.97
C PHE A 152 0.00 26.39 -20.72
N ASN A 153 0.91 26.56 -21.66
CA ASN A 153 1.99 27.52 -21.56
C ASN A 153 1.53 29.00 -21.51
N LYS A 154 0.25 29.30 -21.80
CA LYS A 154 -0.30 30.64 -21.59
C LYS A 154 -0.38 31.01 -20.12
N TYR A 155 -0.52 30.02 -19.25
CA TYR A 155 -0.84 30.22 -17.83
C TYR A 155 0.30 29.86 -16.87
N ILE A 156 1.26 29.04 -17.29
CA ILE A 156 2.37 28.59 -16.44
C ILE A 156 3.69 28.67 -17.22
N SER A 157 4.75 29.01 -16.53
CA SER A 157 6.12 29.03 -17.03
C SER A 157 7.08 28.77 -15.88
N ALA A 158 8.23 28.14 -16.15
CA ALA A 158 9.32 28.11 -15.19
C ALA A 158 9.85 29.52 -14.90
N VAL A 159 10.27 29.78 -13.69
CA VAL A 159 11.07 30.95 -13.30
C VAL A 159 12.51 30.63 -13.64
N CYS A 160 13.21 31.62 -14.17
CA CYS A 160 14.59 31.47 -14.65
C CYS A 160 15.59 31.87 -13.57
N ASN A 161 16.63 31.04 -13.43
CA ASN A 161 17.85 31.39 -12.71
C ASN A 161 18.99 31.42 -13.74
N GLY A 162 19.32 32.62 -14.21
CA GLY A 162 20.20 32.80 -15.36
C GLY A 162 19.56 32.24 -16.65
N SER A 163 20.28 31.41 -17.36
CA SER A 163 19.84 30.80 -18.63
C SER A 163 19.04 29.48 -18.47
N THR A 164 18.83 29.00 -17.24
CA THR A 164 18.15 27.74 -16.96
C THR A 164 16.91 27.96 -16.07
N ALA A 165 15.97 27.00 -16.09
CA ALA A 165 14.88 26.98 -15.13
C ALA A 165 15.42 26.78 -13.71
N GLU A 166 14.86 27.50 -12.77
CA GLU A 166 15.16 27.30 -11.35
C GLU A 166 14.52 26.02 -10.86
N ILE A 167 15.33 25.05 -10.48
CA ILE A 167 14.90 23.77 -9.89
C ILE A 167 15.57 23.62 -8.53
N VAL A 168 14.77 23.49 -7.49
CA VAL A 168 15.25 23.38 -6.11
C VAL A 168 14.87 22.03 -5.49
N THR A 169 15.59 21.61 -4.48
CA THR A 169 15.21 20.44 -3.70
C THR A 169 14.02 20.77 -2.80
N ILE A 170 12.93 20.05 -2.97
CA ILE A 170 11.77 20.14 -2.07
C ILE A 170 12.04 19.32 -0.81
N LYS A 171 11.99 19.97 0.33
CA LYS A 171 12.07 19.30 1.63
C LYS A 171 10.65 19.00 2.13
N PRO A 172 10.27 17.72 2.25
CA PRO A 172 8.96 17.37 2.76
C PRO A 172 8.78 17.88 4.20
N THR A 173 7.56 18.32 4.53
CA THR A 173 7.21 18.64 5.92
C THR A 173 7.06 17.34 6.71
N GLU A 174 7.89 17.14 7.73
CA GLU A 174 7.76 16.00 8.62
C GLU A 174 6.59 16.22 9.59
N LEU A 175 5.68 15.24 9.64
CA LEU A 175 4.50 15.28 10.48
C LEU A 175 4.47 14.09 11.45
N PRO A 176 3.94 14.28 12.67
CA PRO A 176 3.96 13.25 13.70
C PRO A 176 3.03 12.06 13.42
N SER A 177 2.02 12.22 12.55
CA SER A 177 1.04 11.19 12.28
C SER A 177 0.28 11.43 10.97
N LEU A 178 -0.38 10.39 10.44
CA LEU A 178 -1.31 10.47 9.32
C LEU A 178 -2.54 11.33 9.66
N THR A 179 -2.96 11.35 10.93
CA THR A 179 -4.01 12.24 11.41
C THR A 179 -3.59 13.70 11.29
N ALA A 180 -2.35 14.04 11.64
CA ALA A 180 -1.82 15.39 11.47
C ALA A 180 -1.72 15.79 10.00
N ALA A 181 -1.38 14.84 9.12
CA ALA A 181 -1.32 15.06 7.67
C ALA A 181 -2.71 15.24 7.04
N SER A 182 -3.75 14.66 7.63
CA SER A 182 -5.14 14.77 7.19
C SER A 182 -5.74 16.12 7.60
N ASN A 183 -5.15 17.20 7.12
CA ASN A 183 -5.51 18.58 7.44
C ASN A 183 -5.50 19.45 6.18
N GLU A 184 -6.44 20.38 6.07
CA GLU A 184 -6.59 21.29 4.92
C GLU A 184 -5.33 22.11 4.62
N LYS A 185 -4.55 22.44 5.66
CA LYS A 185 -3.28 23.15 5.54
C LYS A 185 -2.30 22.45 4.59
N TYR A 186 -2.30 21.11 4.59
CA TYR A 186 -1.30 20.34 3.85
C TYR A 186 -1.78 19.86 2.48
N ILE A 187 -3.05 20.15 2.09
CA ILE A 187 -3.56 19.77 0.76
C ILE A 187 -2.67 20.37 -0.33
N ASN A 188 -2.20 19.51 -1.26
CA ASN A 188 -1.26 19.81 -2.34
C ASN A 188 0.14 20.22 -1.87
N THR A 189 0.57 19.86 -0.67
CA THR A 189 1.94 19.99 -0.20
C THR A 189 2.59 18.61 -0.03
N LEU A 190 3.91 18.57 -0.05
CA LEU A 190 4.69 17.36 0.16
C LEU A 190 4.98 17.18 1.64
N VAL A 191 4.60 16.04 2.19
CA VAL A 191 4.80 15.69 3.61
C VAL A 191 5.43 14.30 3.76
N THR A 192 6.06 14.07 4.91
CA THR A 192 6.56 12.75 5.32
C THR A 192 5.99 12.40 6.68
N VAL A 193 5.54 11.16 6.84
CA VAL A 193 5.19 10.56 8.13
C VAL A 193 6.07 9.34 8.37
N ASN A 194 6.65 9.25 9.55
CA ASN A 194 7.48 8.12 9.98
C ASN A 194 6.63 7.07 10.68
N ASN A 195 7.17 5.84 10.81
CA ASN A 195 6.50 4.72 11.45
C ASN A 195 5.11 4.45 10.87
N VAL A 196 5.05 4.34 9.54
CA VAL A 196 3.85 4.00 8.77
C VAL A 196 3.95 2.55 8.32
N GLN A 197 2.83 1.86 8.29
CA GLN A 197 2.66 0.52 7.69
C GLN A 197 1.38 0.47 6.85
N PHE A 198 1.29 -0.48 5.92
CA PHE A 198 0.00 -0.85 5.35
C PHE A 198 -0.80 -1.64 6.38
N SER A 199 -2.12 -1.42 6.43
CA SER A 199 -3.00 -2.19 7.32
C SER A 199 -2.81 -3.69 7.08
N LEU A 200 -2.93 -4.50 8.13
CA LEU A 200 -2.75 -5.94 8.04
C LEU A 200 -3.64 -6.57 6.95
N SER A 201 -4.87 -6.10 6.80
CA SER A 201 -5.80 -6.56 5.74
C SER A 201 -5.36 -6.26 4.30
N GLU A 202 -4.35 -5.41 4.10
CA GLU A 202 -3.78 -5.13 2.78
C GLU A 202 -2.62 -6.08 2.41
N ILE A 203 -2.04 -6.74 3.40
CA ILE A 203 -0.85 -7.58 3.21
C ILE A 203 -1.06 -9.03 3.64
N TYR A 204 -2.16 -9.36 4.30
CA TYR A 204 -2.49 -10.67 4.81
C TYR A 204 -4.00 -10.98 4.71
N PRO A 205 -4.45 -12.24 4.41
CA PRO A 205 -3.61 -13.40 4.10
C PRO A 205 -2.89 -13.28 2.75
N ASP A 206 -3.46 -12.50 1.81
CA ASP A 206 -2.91 -12.28 0.48
C ASP A 206 -2.32 -10.88 0.38
N GLN A 207 -1.03 -10.80 0.09
CA GLN A 207 -0.34 -9.54 -0.13
C GLN A 207 -0.86 -8.87 -1.41
N LYS A 208 -1.51 -7.72 -1.26
CA LYS A 208 -2.09 -6.96 -2.38
C LYS A 208 -1.03 -6.14 -3.11
N ALA A 209 -1.31 -5.83 -4.38
CA ALA A 209 -0.55 -4.85 -5.15
C ALA A 209 -1.04 -3.43 -4.87
N TYR A 210 -0.29 -2.40 -5.28
CA TYR A 210 -0.71 -1.00 -5.15
C TYR A 210 -2.02 -0.71 -5.89
N VAL A 211 -2.24 -1.34 -7.03
CA VAL A 211 -3.42 -1.17 -7.89
C VAL A 211 -4.14 -2.50 -8.06
N ASN A 212 -5.46 -2.46 -8.04
CA ASN A 212 -6.30 -3.58 -8.45
C ASN A 212 -6.43 -3.61 -9.98
N PHE A 213 -6.51 -4.82 -10.53
CA PHE A 213 -6.70 -5.02 -11.96
C PHE A 213 -8.07 -5.67 -12.22
N VAL A 214 -8.85 -5.06 -13.13
CA VAL A 214 -10.14 -5.57 -13.57
C VAL A 214 -10.06 -5.81 -15.09
N ALA A 215 -10.29 -7.03 -15.51
CA ALA A 215 -10.13 -7.45 -16.92
C ALA A 215 -8.78 -7.05 -17.54
N GLY A 216 -7.70 -7.11 -16.73
CA GLY A 216 -6.34 -6.77 -17.16
C GLY A 216 -5.99 -5.27 -17.14
N ALA A 217 -6.95 -4.38 -16.87
CA ALA A 217 -6.72 -2.95 -16.74
C ALA A 217 -6.60 -2.54 -15.28
N GLY A 218 -5.63 -1.68 -14.97
CA GLY A 218 -5.51 -1.07 -13.64
C GLY A 218 -6.69 -0.14 -13.36
N VAL A 219 -7.21 -0.20 -12.14
CA VAL A 219 -8.27 0.71 -11.67
C VAL A 219 -7.76 1.52 -10.50
N ASP A 220 -8.24 2.76 -10.40
CA ASP A 220 -7.91 3.62 -9.27
C ASP A 220 -8.17 2.91 -7.94
N THR A 221 -7.15 2.81 -7.10
CA THR A 221 -7.19 1.95 -5.92
C THR A 221 -6.77 2.70 -4.67
N ASP A 222 -7.54 2.47 -3.62
CA ASP A 222 -7.26 2.97 -2.27
C ASP A 222 -6.70 1.83 -1.41
N ARG A 223 -5.58 2.07 -0.70
CA ARG A 223 -4.94 1.15 0.25
C ARG A 223 -4.90 1.79 1.62
N LYS A 224 -5.37 1.06 2.62
CA LYS A 224 -5.35 1.57 3.99
C LYS A 224 -3.92 1.56 4.54
N ILE A 225 -3.49 2.70 5.07
CA ILE A 225 -2.23 2.89 5.79
C ILE A 225 -2.50 3.32 7.22
N GLU A 226 -1.60 2.96 8.12
CA GLU A 226 -1.70 3.19 9.56
C GLU A 226 -0.35 3.69 10.09
N ASP A 227 -0.34 4.47 11.14
CA ASP A 227 0.87 4.89 11.83
C ASP A 227 0.92 4.42 13.30
N ALA A 228 2.11 4.42 13.88
CA ALA A 228 2.32 3.97 15.25
C ALA A 228 1.66 4.87 16.32
N ALA A 229 1.19 6.07 15.94
CA ALA A 229 0.44 6.97 16.82
C ALA A 229 -1.08 6.65 16.84
N GLY A 230 -1.51 5.62 16.09
CA GLY A 230 -2.91 5.21 15.97
C GLY A 230 -3.69 5.94 14.88
N GLY A 231 -3.02 6.75 14.06
CA GLY A 231 -3.62 7.39 12.90
C GLY A 231 -3.82 6.41 11.75
N SER A 232 -4.81 6.67 10.91
CA SER A 232 -5.02 5.94 9.66
C SER A 232 -5.43 6.88 8.53
N SER A 233 -5.09 6.49 7.31
CA SER A 233 -5.49 7.22 6.10
C SER A 233 -5.50 6.28 4.90
N THR A 234 -5.71 6.85 3.72
CA THR A 234 -5.76 6.13 2.45
C THR A 234 -4.59 6.52 1.57
N LEU A 235 -3.82 5.54 1.10
CA LEU A 235 -2.90 5.71 -0.02
C LEU A 235 -3.65 5.49 -1.33
N ARG A 236 -3.77 6.55 -2.14
CA ARG A 236 -4.43 6.50 -3.44
C ARG A 236 -3.42 6.26 -4.55
N SER A 237 -3.64 5.23 -5.36
CA SER A 237 -2.89 4.96 -6.59
C SER A 237 -3.81 4.97 -7.79
N SER A 238 -3.42 5.71 -8.82
CA SER A 238 -4.12 5.71 -10.12
C SER A 238 -3.97 4.35 -10.81
N GLY A 239 -5.00 3.91 -11.53
CA GLY A 239 -4.94 2.74 -12.39
C GLY A 239 -3.88 2.82 -13.51
N PHE A 240 -3.36 4.01 -13.78
CA PHE A 240 -2.28 4.26 -14.75
C PHE A 240 -0.88 4.21 -14.12
N SER A 241 -0.75 3.96 -12.81
CA SER A 241 0.55 3.94 -12.13
C SER A 241 1.44 2.82 -12.67
N THR A 242 2.66 3.16 -13.07
CA THR A 242 3.66 2.21 -13.59
C THR A 242 4.07 1.17 -12.55
N TYR A 243 3.97 1.51 -11.28
CA TYR A 243 4.24 0.64 -10.13
C TYR A 243 3.02 -0.16 -9.65
N GLY A 244 1.88 -0.04 -10.33
CA GLY A 244 0.60 -0.57 -9.85
C GLY A 244 0.60 -2.07 -9.54
N ALA A 245 1.36 -2.88 -10.28
CA ALA A 245 1.48 -4.32 -10.07
C ALA A 245 2.48 -4.71 -8.95
N SER A 246 3.26 -3.76 -8.42
CA SER A 246 4.17 -4.03 -7.30
C SER A 246 3.40 -4.38 -6.04
N LEU A 247 3.88 -5.36 -5.28
CA LEU A 247 3.26 -5.77 -4.03
C LEU A 247 3.54 -4.73 -2.93
N LEU A 248 2.56 -4.55 -2.05
CA LEU A 248 2.70 -3.66 -0.88
C LEU A 248 3.79 -4.18 0.06
N PRO A 249 4.67 -3.33 0.61
CA PRO A 249 5.66 -3.79 1.58
C PRO A 249 5.00 -4.21 2.89
N LYS A 250 5.53 -5.27 3.52
CA LYS A 250 4.94 -5.89 4.71
C LYS A 250 5.35 -5.24 6.04
N GLY A 251 6.46 -4.55 6.10
CA GLY A 251 7.00 -3.99 7.34
C GLY A 251 6.53 -2.57 7.67
N THR A 252 7.39 -1.82 8.34
CA THR A 252 7.19 -0.42 8.72
C THR A 252 8.30 0.47 8.18
N GLY A 253 8.05 1.77 8.14
CA GLY A 253 9.05 2.76 7.71
C GLY A 253 8.46 4.14 7.57
N SER A 254 9.06 4.96 6.71
CA SER A 254 8.53 6.29 6.39
C SER A 254 7.83 6.31 5.04
N LEU A 255 6.85 7.17 4.92
CA LEU A 255 6.08 7.40 3.71
C LEU A 255 6.07 8.90 3.39
N THR A 256 6.53 9.27 2.19
CA THR A 256 6.47 10.63 1.65
C THR A 256 5.34 10.69 0.64
N PHE A 257 4.51 11.73 0.67
CA PHE A 257 3.36 11.85 -0.23
C PHE A 257 2.90 13.30 -0.39
N VAL A 258 2.20 13.56 -1.46
CA VAL A 258 1.41 14.78 -1.62
C VAL A 258 0.03 14.51 -1.00
N VAL A 259 -0.43 15.42 -0.16
CA VAL A 259 -1.75 15.30 0.46
C VAL A 259 -2.81 15.70 -0.55
N GLY A 260 -3.68 14.78 -0.90
CA GLY A 260 -4.87 15.01 -1.72
C GLY A 260 -6.15 15.00 -0.88
N ARG A 261 -7.26 15.42 -1.50
CA ARG A 261 -8.59 15.32 -0.91
C ARG A 261 -9.64 15.02 -1.98
N TYR A 262 -10.52 14.09 -1.68
CA TYR A 262 -11.69 13.80 -2.49
C TYR A 262 -12.96 13.81 -1.60
N ASN A 263 -13.78 14.84 -1.75
CA ASN A 263 -14.90 15.13 -0.88
C ASN A 263 -14.46 15.28 0.59
N SER A 264 -14.92 14.39 1.48
CA SER A 264 -14.53 14.38 2.90
C SER A 264 -13.25 13.59 3.16
N ASN A 265 -12.75 12.79 2.19
CA ASN A 265 -11.67 11.84 2.40
C ASN A 265 -10.32 12.43 2.00
N TYR A 266 -9.34 12.38 2.90
CA TYR A 266 -7.96 12.64 2.55
C TYR A 266 -7.36 11.44 1.85
N GLN A 267 -6.56 11.72 0.82
CA GLN A 267 -5.88 10.72 0.01
C GLN A 267 -4.40 11.06 -0.07
N MET A 268 -3.55 10.13 0.37
CA MET A 268 -2.10 10.29 0.30
C MET A 268 -1.62 9.75 -1.04
N MET A 269 -0.92 10.58 -1.81
CA MET A 269 -0.52 10.24 -3.18
C MET A 269 1.00 10.24 -3.30
N ILE A 270 1.60 9.08 -3.58
CA ILE A 270 3.03 8.94 -3.85
C ILE A 270 3.34 9.29 -5.31
N ARG A 271 4.53 9.83 -5.56
CA ARG A 271 5.01 10.17 -6.91
C ARG A 271 5.64 8.95 -7.60
N SER A 272 6.31 8.12 -6.80
CA SER A 272 6.93 6.86 -7.21
C SER A 272 7.16 5.97 -6.00
N LEU A 273 7.66 4.74 -6.20
CA LEU A 273 8.07 3.87 -5.09
C LEU A 273 9.27 4.42 -4.28
N GLN A 274 9.99 5.41 -4.78
CA GLN A 274 11.05 6.08 -4.01
C GLN A 274 10.49 6.85 -2.79
N ASP A 275 9.24 7.22 -2.82
CA ASP A 275 8.54 7.87 -1.71
C ASP A 275 8.19 6.89 -0.57
N VAL A 276 8.30 5.57 -0.81
CA VAL A 276 7.99 4.51 0.14
C VAL A 276 9.28 3.94 0.72
N LYS A 277 9.57 4.27 1.96
CA LYS A 277 10.74 3.76 2.71
C LYS A 277 10.31 2.72 3.76
N ILE A 278 9.24 2.00 3.48
CA ILE A 278 8.77 0.88 4.30
C ILE A 278 9.59 -0.35 3.94
N THR A 279 10.31 -0.90 4.93
CA THR A 279 11.20 -2.06 4.70
C THR A 279 10.48 -3.36 5.02
N PRO A 280 10.81 -4.48 4.33
CA PRO A 280 10.21 -5.79 4.65
C PRO A 280 10.56 -6.28 6.08
N THR A 281 11.67 -5.81 6.64
CA THR A 281 12.18 -6.19 7.97
C THR A 281 11.77 -5.22 9.09
N GLY A 282 11.06 -4.14 8.77
CA GLY A 282 10.55 -3.21 9.77
C GLY A 282 9.50 -3.89 10.65
N THR A 283 9.69 -3.82 11.97
CA THR A 283 8.74 -4.42 12.93
C THR A 283 7.40 -3.72 12.84
N ARG A 284 6.35 -4.50 12.61
CA ARG A 284 4.97 -4.00 12.59
C ARG A 284 4.50 -3.66 14.01
N PHE A 285 3.59 -2.71 14.10
CA PHE A 285 2.90 -2.34 15.35
C PHE A 285 1.45 -2.85 15.35
N ASP A 286 1.27 -4.13 15.06
CA ASP A 286 -0.06 -4.74 15.08
C ASP A 286 -0.59 -4.78 16.52
N PRO A 287 -1.89 -4.54 16.70
CA PRO A 287 -2.41 -4.13 18.01
C PRO A 287 -2.54 -5.26 19.05
N THR A 288 -2.40 -6.52 18.65
CA THR A 288 -2.68 -7.64 19.56
C THR A 288 -1.49 -8.60 19.62
N PRO A 289 -0.66 -8.54 20.66
CA PRO A 289 0.53 -9.39 20.78
C PRO A 289 0.14 -10.84 21.04
N PRO A 290 0.94 -11.84 20.61
CA PRO A 290 0.74 -13.23 20.98
C PRO A 290 0.88 -13.42 22.48
N LYS A 291 0.18 -14.42 23.02
CA LYS A 291 0.26 -14.87 24.42
C LYS A 291 0.85 -16.27 24.49
N GLY A 292 1.43 -16.61 25.63
CA GLY A 292 2.07 -17.91 25.85
C GLY A 292 3.52 -17.98 25.36
N GLY A 293 4.01 -19.19 25.19
CA GLY A 293 5.35 -19.44 24.66
C GLY A 293 6.51 -19.20 25.62
N SER A 294 6.27 -18.99 26.90
CA SER A 294 7.33 -18.75 27.90
C SER A 294 8.15 -20.00 28.25
N ALA A 295 7.63 -21.21 27.92
CA ALA A 295 8.27 -22.49 28.20
C ALA A 295 8.13 -23.48 27.04
N ILE A 296 8.52 -23.08 25.84
CA ILE A 296 8.41 -23.89 24.61
C ILE A 296 9.38 -25.07 24.68
N THR A 297 8.83 -26.27 24.46
CA THR A 297 9.57 -27.51 24.24
C THR A 297 9.08 -28.17 22.96
N TYR A 298 9.89 -29.03 22.36
CA TYR A 298 9.56 -29.71 21.13
C TYR A 298 9.48 -31.24 21.37
N PRO A 299 8.42 -31.76 21.95
CA PRO A 299 8.29 -33.17 22.25
C PRO A 299 8.16 -33.99 20.97
N VAL A 300 8.70 -35.21 20.99
CA VAL A 300 8.54 -36.23 19.92
C VAL A 300 7.16 -36.92 20.02
N THR A 301 6.62 -36.96 21.23
CA THR A 301 5.29 -37.50 21.55
C THR A 301 4.59 -36.48 22.43
N LEU A 302 3.37 -36.13 22.08
CA LEU A 302 2.53 -35.17 22.80
C LEU A 302 1.15 -35.80 23.05
N GLU A 303 0.64 -35.54 24.23
CA GLU A 303 -0.77 -35.75 24.56
C GLU A 303 -1.22 -34.57 25.42
N GLU A 304 -1.95 -33.63 24.82
CA GLU A 304 -2.46 -32.44 25.48
C GLU A 304 -3.98 -32.51 25.57
N ASN A 305 -4.49 -32.64 26.80
CA ASN A 305 -5.90 -32.68 27.12
C ASN A 305 -6.36 -31.50 27.97
N PHE A 306 -5.51 -30.47 28.11
CA PHE A 306 -5.75 -29.25 28.85
C PHE A 306 -6.12 -29.38 30.32
N GLN A 307 -6.14 -30.60 30.90
CA GLN A 307 -6.54 -30.83 32.29
C GLN A 307 -5.56 -30.21 33.31
N SER A 308 -4.29 -30.03 32.93
CA SER A 308 -3.26 -29.45 33.79
C SER A 308 -3.41 -27.93 34.01
N PHE A 309 -4.17 -27.24 33.16
CA PHE A 309 -4.41 -25.82 33.29
C PHE A 309 -5.55 -25.53 34.29
N SER A 310 -5.45 -24.43 35.04
CA SER A 310 -6.41 -24.13 36.12
C SER A 310 -7.25 -22.88 35.96
N GLY A 311 -6.82 -21.96 35.07
CA GLY A 311 -7.49 -20.68 34.86
C GLY A 311 -8.75 -20.82 34.00
N ASN A 312 -9.90 -20.28 34.44
CA ASN A 312 -11.04 -20.09 33.54
C ASN A 312 -10.78 -18.92 32.61
N LEU A 313 -11.10 -19.09 31.31
CA LEU A 313 -10.80 -18.10 30.27
C LEU A 313 -9.31 -17.81 30.10
N GLN A 314 -8.42 -18.70 30.53
CA GLN A 314 -6.99 -18.58 30.36
C GLN A 314 -6.66 -18.51 28.85
N GLU A 315 -5.80 -17.59 28.47
CA GLU A 315 -5.34 -17.35 27.10
C GLU A 315 -3.82 -17.51 26.97
N ASP A 316 -3.12 -17.48 28.09
CA ASP A 316 -1.67 -17.66 28.20
C ASP A 316 -1.36 -19.13 28.53
N PHE A 317 -0.66 -19.80 27.63
CA PHE A 317 -0.26 -21.21 27.77
C PHE A 317 1.27 -21.29 27.61
N PRO A 318 2.03 -21.53 28.70
CA PRO A 318 3.49 -21.46 28.65
C PRO A 318 4.16 -22.34 27.56
N GLY A 319 3.60 -23.52 27.27
CA GLY A 319 4.12 -24.44 26.25
C GLY A 319 3.64 -24.17 24.84
N TYR A 320 2.67 -23.29 24.63
CA TYR A 320 1.98 -23.03 23.36
C TYR A 320 1.93 -21.54 23.07
N ILE A 321 1.74 -21.17 21.78
CA ILE A 321 1.59 -19.77 21.40
C ILE A 321 0.16 -19.56 20.91
N ASN A 322 -0.49 -18.52 21.41
CA ASN A 322 -1.85 -18.12 21.09
C ASN A 322 -1.77 -16.74 20.43
N ASP A 323 -1.80 -16.73 19.09
CA ASP A 323 -1.44 -15.56 18.28
C ASP A 323 -2.64 -15.05 17.46
N PRO A 324 -3.28 -13.95 17.89
CA PRO A 324 -4.33 -13.29 17.12
C PRO A 324 -3.73 -12.39 16.05
N VAL A 325 -3.44 -12.95 14.90
CA VAL A 325 -2.88 -12.25 13.72
C VAL A 325 -3.81 -11.15 13.23
N PHE A 326 -5.12 -11.35 13.39
CA PHE A 326 -6.13 -10.36 13.02
C PHE A 326 -7.25 -10.28 14.06
N GLY A 327 -7.56 -9.08 14.50
CA GLY A 327 -8.51 -8.86 15.57
C GLY A 327 -7.86 -9.04 16.96
N ASN A 328 -8.67 -9.29 17.98
CA ASN A 328 -8.23 -9.31 19.38
C ASN A 328 -8.74 -10.53 20.17
N ARG A 329 -9.08 -11.62 19.49
CA ARG A 329 -9.58 -12.81 20.14
C ARG A 329 -8.53 -13.89 20.22
N TYR A 330 -8.42 -14.49 21.39
CA TYR A 330 -7.53 -15.60 21.69
C TYR A 330 -8.33 -16.89 21.86
N TRP A 331 -7.70 -18.04 21.65
CA TRP A 331 -8.19 -19.31 22.14
C TRP A 331 -8.22 -19.27 23.66
N GLN A 332 -9.33 -19.65 24.25
CA GLN A 332 -9.57 -19.59 25.69
C GLN A 332 -9.79 -20.97 26.28
N LEU A 333 -9.13 -21.24 27.42
CA LEU A 333 -9.45 -22.41 28.23
C LEU A 333 -10.90 -22.35 28.69
N ARG A 334 -11.62 -23.42 28.49
CA ARG A 334 -13.00 -23.60 28.94
C ARG A 334 -13.13 -24.89 29.73
N THR A 335 -14.12 -24.95 30.61
CA THR A 335 -14.47 -26.13 31.37
C THR A 335 -15.96 -26.44 31.23
N PHE A 336 -16.29 -27.68 30.94
CA PHE A 336 -17.66 -28.17 30.96
C PHE A 336 -17.69 -29.55 31.61
N GLY A 337 -18.42 -29.66 32.73
CA GLY A 337 -18.27 -30.82 33.62
C GLY A 337 -16.82 -30.91 34.12
N ASP A 338 -16.23 -32.08 34.03
CA ASP A 338 -14.84 -32.33 34.42
C ASP A 338 -13.86 -32.16 33.24
N ASN A 339 -14.36 -31.84 32.03
CA ASN A 339 -13.53 -31.68 30.85
C ASN A 339 -13.08 -30.27 30.61
N LYS A 340 -11.77 -30.08 30.34
CA LYS A 340 -11.15 -28.81 29.94
C LYS A 340 -10.69 -28.91 28.51
N TYR A 341 -10.87 -27.81 27.76
CA TYR A 341 -10.55 -27.71 26.33
C TYR A 341 -10.28 -26.24 25.97
N ILE A 342 -9.74 -25.99 24.81
CA ILE A 342 -9.64 -24.62 24.29
C ILE A 342 -10.78 -24.31 23.32
N GLN A 343 -11.28 -23.07 23.34
CA GLN A 343 -12.39 -22.61 22.53
C GLN A 343 -12.10 -21.25 21.89
N LEU A 344 -12.58 -21.09 20.66
CA LEU A 344 -12.64 -19.79 19.99
C LEU A 344 -13.94 -19.65 19.20
N SER A 345 -14.49 -18.42 19.17
CA SER A 345 -15.67 -18.04 18.39
C SER A 345 -15.59 -16.58 17.95
N ALA A 346 -16.05 -16.28 16.74
CA ALA A 346 -16.25 -14.90 16.27
C ALA A 346 -17.60 -14.30 16.66
N ASN A 347 -18.47 -15.06 17.32
CA ASN A 347 -19.80 -14.62 17.72
C ASN A 347 -19.76 -13.34 18.59
N ALA A 348 -20.71 -12.43 18.39
CA ALA A 348 -20.79 -11.12 19.05
C ALA A 348 -19.54 -10.22 18.87
N GLY A 349 -18.68 -10.52 17.91
CA GLY A 349 -17.56 -9.66 17.53
C GLY A 349 -17.91 -8.75 16.37
N SER A 350 -17.12 -7.71 16.16
CA SER A 350 -17.17 -6.86 14.98
C SER A 350 -15.97 -7.12 14.06
N GLY A 351 -16.23 -7.37 12.78
CA GLY A 351 -15.18 -7.60 11.80
C GLY A 351 -14.63 -9.02 11.78
N GLN A 352 -13.42 -9.14 11.22
CA GLN A 352 -12.71 -10.40 11.02
C GLN A 352 -11.83 -10.73 12.22
N PHE A 353 -11.65 -12.03 12.47
CA PHE A 353 -10.75 -12.59 13.48
C PHE A 353 -9.95 -13.72 12.86
N GLU A 354 -8.63 -13.68 13.03
CA GLU A 354 -7.73 -14.77 12.66
C GLU A 354 -6.77 -15.03 13.82
N THR A 355 -6.82 -16.24 14.38
CA THR A 355 -6.01 -16.57 15.54
C THR A 355 -5.44 -17.96 15.39
N PHE A 356 -4.14 -18.08 15.59
CA PHE A 356 -3.45 -19.34 15.64
C PHE A 356 -3.30 -19.85 17.08
N PHE A 357 -3.53 -21.14 17.27
CA PHE A 357 -3.01 -21.88 18.42
C PHE A 357 -1.86 -22.76 17.92
N VAL A 358 -0.65 -22.48 18.40
CA VAL A 358 0.59 -23.03 17.85
C VAL A 358 1.16 -24.05 18.83
N VAL A 359 1.27 -25.28 18.39
CA VAL A 359 1.73 -26.44 19.18
C VAL A 359 3.12 -26.83 18.69
N PRO A 360 4.18 -26.60 19.48
CA PRO A 360 5.54 -27.00 19.11
C PRO A 360 5.71 -28.52 19.25
N VAL A 361 6.34 -29.14 18.26
CA VAL A 361 6.56 -30.58 18.18
C VAL A 361 7.90 -30.91 17.51
N THR A 362 8.39 -32.14 17.69
CA THR A 362 9.41 -32.71 16.83
C THR A 362 8.76 -33.67 15.84
N PHE A 363 8.68 -33.27 14.59
CA PHE A 363 8.14 -34.11 13.52
C PHE A 363 9.02 -35.35 13.33
N THR A 364 8.40 -36.52 13.39
CA THR A 364 9.04 -37.82 13.15
C THR A 364 8.23 -38.54 12.08
N PRO A 365 8.82 -38.88 10.94
CA PRO A 365 8.16 -39.60 9.87
C PRO A 365 7.47 -40.89 10.38
N GLY A 366 6.26 -41.14 9.89
CA GLY A 366 5.45 -42.29 10.27
C GLY A 366 4.62 -42.11 11.54
N LYS A 367 4.92 -41.11 12.38
CA LYS A 367 4.04 -40.70 13.48
C LYS A 367 2.81 -39.94 12.94
N SER A 368 1.86 -39.73 13.79
CA SER A 368 0.59 -39.07 13.43
C SER A 368 0.27 -37.89 14.31
N VAL A 369 -0.45 -36.93 13.75
CA VAL A 369 -1.13 -35.83 14.46
C VAL A 369 -2.60 -36.11 14.47
N SER A 370 -3.26 -36.04 15.63
CA SER A 370 -4.72 -36.16 15.79
C SER A 370 -5.21 -35.18 16.87
N PHE A 371 -6.51 -34.92 16.89
CA PHE A 371 -7.18 -34.14 17.93
C PHE A 371 -8.67 -34.40 17.91
N ASP A 372 -9.31 -34.07 19.03
CA ASP A 372 -10.76 -34.07 19.12
C ASP A 372 -11.32 -32.68 18.91
N VAL A 373 -12.46 -32.59 18.21
CA VAL A 373 -13.14 -31.35 17.91
C VAL A 373 -14.61 -31.42 18.30
N ASN A 374 -15.10 -30.35 18.90
CA ASN A 374 -16.53 -30.12 19.07
C ASN A 374 -16.91 -28.79 18.43
N VAL A 375 -18.04 -28.80 17.72
CA VAL A 375 -18.58 -27.62 17.03
C VAL A 375 -19.83 -27.14 17.74
N GLY A 376 -19.94 -25.85 17.98
CA GLY A 376 -21.15 -25.21 18.44
C GLY A 376 -21.62 -24.11 17.50
N PHE A 377 -22.94 -23.96 17.39
CA PHE A 377 -23.55 -22.86 16.61
C PHE A 377 -22.94 -22.74 15.22
N TYR A 378 -22.95 -23.84 14.46
CA TYR A 378 -22.28 -23.85 13.15
C TYR A 378 -22.83 -22.78 12.21
N LYS A 379 -21.95 -21.89 11.79
CA LYS A 379 -22.23 -20.84 10.82
C LYS A 379 -20.97 -20.58 9.98
N GLY A 380 -20.67 -21.55 9.10
CA GLY A 380 -19.52 -21.51 8.19
C GLY A 380 -18.26 -22.20 8.70
N GLU A 381 -17.38 -22.54 7.78
CA GLU A 381 -16.08 -23.17 8.06
C GLU A 381 -15.09 -22.10 8.58
N VAL A 382 -14.50 -22.37 9.74
CA VAL A 382 -13.64 -21.40 10.45
C VAL A 382 -12.31 -22.00 10.91
N LEU A 383 -12.11 -23.32 10.84
CA LEU A 383 -10.90 -23.99 11.31
C LEU A 383 -10.08 -24.52 10.15
N LYS A 384 -8.77 -24.21 10.17
CA LYS A 384 -7.75 -24.81 9.33
C LYS A 384 -6.59 -25.30 10.17
N VAL A 385 -5.88 -26.32 9.67
CA VAL A 385 -4.72 -26.90 10.35
C VAL A 385 -3.52 -26.86 9.42
N TYR A 386 -2.38 -26.40 9.96
CA TYR A 386 -1.14 -26.27 9.21
C TYR A 386 0.03 -26.93 9.93
N THR A 387 1.11 -27.17 9.20
CA THR A 387 2.44 -27.42 9.74
C THR A 387 3.42 -26.38 9.26
N SER A 388 4.41 -26.05 10.10
CA SER A 388 5.54 -25.18 9.74
C SER A 388 6.83 -25.68 10.39
N THR A 389 7.97 -25.47 9.71
CA THR A 389 9.31 -25.79 10.24
C THR A 389 10.23 -24.57 10.29
N ASP A 390 9.77 -23.42 9.82
CA ASP A 390 10.52 -22.16 9.74
C ASP A 390 9.91 -21.02 10.57
N TYR A 391 8.76 -21.24 11.23
CA TYR A 391 8.23 -20.28 12.18
C TYR A 391 9.17 -20.13 13.38
N THR A 392 9.45 -18.89 13.75
CA THR A 392 10.21 -18.55 14.95
C THR A 392 9.24 -18.05 16.02
N PRO A 393 9.21 -18.65 17.22
CA PRO A 393 8.40 -18.17 18.34
C PRO A 393 8.61 -16.67 18.60
N SER A 394 7.50 -15.95 18.82
CA SER A 394 7.48 -14.49 18.96
C SER A 394 7.80 -13.70 17.67
N GLY A 395 8.02 -14.38 16.55
CA GLY A 395 8.15 -13.76 15.23
C GLY A 395 6.80 -13.57 14.55
N ASP A 396 6.82 -12.92 13.39
CA ASP A 396 5.63 -12.75 12.54
C ASP A 396 5.23 -14.10 11.92
N ILE A 397 4.14 -14.69 12.40
CA ILE A 397 3.63 -15.98 11.89
C ILE A 397 3.21 -15.90 10.42
N THR A 398 2.90 -14.70 9.91
CA THR A 398 2.53 -14.49 8.50
C THR A 398 3.74 -14.57 7.55
N ALA A 399 4.95 -14.50 8.10
CA ALA A 399 6.19 -14.65 7.33
C ALA A 399 6.63 -16.12 7.21
N ALA A 400 6.04 -17.02 8.03
CA ALA A 400 6.38 -18.45 8.01
C ALA A 400 5.75 -19.19 6.83
N THR A 401 6.41 -20.26 6.39
CA THR A 401 5.86 -21.18 5.40
C THR A 401 4.83 -22.10 6.06
N LEU A 402 3.56 -21.93 5.73
CA LEU A 402 2.46 -22.71 6.26
C LEU A 402 2.02 -23.79 5.24
N LYS A 403 2.18 -25.07 5.58
CA LYS A 403 1.69 -26.18 4.77
C LYS A 403 0.28 -26.57 5.28
N ASP A 404 -0.73 -26.36 4.46
CA ASP A 404 -2.12 -26.74 4.80
C ASP A 404 -2.27 -28.28 4.82
N ILE A 405 -2.73 -28.80 5.95
CA ILE A 405 -3.02 -30.24 6.17
C ILE A 405 -4.49 -30.46 6.57
N SER A 406 -5.33 -29.44 6.43
CA SER A 406 -6.74 -29.45 6.84
C SER A 406 -7.55 -30.59 6.19
N SER A 407 -7.18 -31.00 4.96
CA SER A 407 -7.86 -32.08 4.24
C SER A 407 -7.71 -33.47 4.91
N SER A 408 -6.79 -33.63 5.86
CA SER A 408 -6.63 -34.85 6.65
C SER A 408 -7.63 -34.95 7.81
N PHE A 409 -8.40 -33.92 8.04
CA PHE A 409 -9.32 -33.84 9.17
C PHE A 409 -10.75 -33.54 8.72
N THR A 410 -11.70 -34.08 9.48
CA THR A 410 -13.13 -33.84 9.28
C THR A 410 -13.67 -33.01 10.44
N ILE A 411 -14.07 -31.79 10.15
CA ILE A 411 -14.68 -30.89 11.13
C ILE A 411 -16.19 -30.96 10.97
N PRO A 412 -16.96 -31.26 12.03
CA PRO A 412 -18.41 -31.32 11.96
C PRO A 412 -19.03 -30.00 11.47
N LYS A 413 -20.12 -30.11 10.68
CA LYS A 413 -20.88 -28.94 10.16
C LYS A 413 -22.23 -28.79 10.86
N THR A 414 -22.37 -29.43 12.02
CA THR A 414 -23.56 -29.42 12.90
C THR A 414 -23.09 -29.48 14.35
N PRO A 415 -23.93 -29.04 15.31
CA PRO A 415 -25.26 -28.44 15.16
C PRO A 415 -25.21 -26.96 14.78
N VAL A 416 -26.29 -26.45 14.17
CA VAL A 416 -26.46 -25.01 13.89
C VAL A 416 -26.92 -24.23 15.13
N ASP A 417 -27.56 -24.96 16.09
CA ASP A 417 -27.99 -24.41 17.38
C ASP A 417 -27.43 -25.26 18.51
N GLY A 418 -26.84 -24.61 19.52
CA GLY A 418 -26.22 -25.28 20.67
C GLY A 418 -24.84 -25.88 20.33
N TYR A 419 -24.37 -26.75 21.20
CA TYR A 419 -23.10 -27.46 21.08
C TYR A 419 -23.32 -28.93 20.71
N GLY A 420 -22.43 -29.48 19.89
CA GLY A 420 -22.32 -30.89 19.63
C GLY A 420 -21.61 -31.64 20.75
N THR A 421 -20.93 -32.72 20.38
CA THR A 421 -20.07 -33.50 21.27
C THR A 421 -18.68 -33.60 20.67
N PHE A 422 -17.66 -33.80 21.50
CA PHE A 422 -16.31 -34.06 21.01
C PHE A 422 -16.27 -35.34 20.17
N THR A 423 -15.69 -35.24 19.00
CA THR A 423 -15.43 -36.35 18.09
C THR A 423 -13.99 -36.24 17.56
N SER A 424 -13.39 -37.39 17.25
CA SER A 424 -12.09 -37.39 16.61
C SER A 424 -12.17 -36.68 15.25
N ALA A 425 -11.31 -35.71 15.03
CA ALA A 425 -11.22 -35.01 13.74
C ALA A 425 -10.56 -35.88 12.65
N GLY A 426 -9.89 -36.96 13.02
CA GLY A 426 -9.11 -37.79 12.12
C GLY A 426 -7.61 -37.72 12.40
N THR A 427 -6.81 -38.17 11.45
CA THR A 427 -5.37 -38.33 11.65
C THR A 427 -4.57 -37.87 10.43
N TYR A 428 -3.53 -37.07 10.65
CA TYR A 428 -2.54 -36.75 9.66
C TYR A 428 -1.25 -37.57 9.91
N THR A 429 -0.87 -38.42 8.98
CA THR A 429 0.42 -39.13 9.05
C THR A 429 1.57 -38.24 8.59
N ILE A 430 2.58 -38.09 9.42
CA ILE A 430 3.76 -37.27 9.15
C ILE A 430 4.57 -37.93 8.01
N PRO A 431 4.69 -37.29 6.84
CA PRO A 431 5.37 -37.86 5.68
C PRO A 431 6.89 -37.91 5.88
N SER A 432 7.56 -38.73 5.10
CA SER A 432 9.03 -38.88 5.14
C SER A 432 9.78 -37.56 4.84
N THR A 433 9.14 -36.60 4.20
CA THR A 433 9.71 -35.28 3.85
C THR A 433 9.59 -34.26 4.98
N LEU A 434 8.91 -34.58 6.10
CA LEU A 434 8.71 -33.68 7.22
C LEU A 434 9.34 -34.27 8.48
N SER A 435 10.42 -33.64 8.97
CA SER A 435 11.15 -34.10 10.16
C SER A 435 11.77 -32.93 10.92
N GLY A 436 12.14 -33.17 12.20
CA GLY A 436 12.78 -32.19 13.06
C GLY A 436 11.80 -31.27 13.77
N LYS A 437 12.33 -30.25 14.45
CA LYS A 437 11.53 -29.28 15.19
C LYS A 437 10.60 -28.50 14.26
N GLY A 438 9.38 -28.26 14.72
CA GLY A 438 8.39 -27.48 14.01
C GLY A 438 7.12 -27.34 14.81
N PHE A 439 6.02 -27.00 14.13
CA PHE A 439 4.78 -26.63 14.76
C PHE A 439 3.58 -27.23 14.02
N VAL A 440 2.61 -27.72 14.79
CA VAL A 440 1.23 -27.92 14.34
C VAL A 440 0.46 -26.67 14.72
N MET A 441 -0.29 -26.10 13.79
CA MET A 441 -0.96 -24.83 13.98
C MET A 441 -2.44 -24.92 13.66
N PHE A 442 -3.29 -24.60 14.63
CA PHE A 442 -4.75 -24.53 14.48
C PHE A 442 -5.13 -23.08 14.22
N LYS A 443 -5.55 -22.76 13.00
CA LYS A 443 -5.95 -21.42 12.60
C LYS A 443 -7.47 -21.30 12.61
N TYR A 444 -7.99 -20.44 13.47
CA TYR A 444 -9.38 -19.99 13.40
C TYR A 444 -9.49 -18.77 12.48
N VAL A 445 -10.44 -18.79 11.54
CA VAL A 445 -10.78 -17.66 10.67
C VAL A 445 -12.28 -17.43 10.73
N GLY A 446 -12.71 -16.40 11.42
CA GLY A 446 -14.10 -16.07 11.59
C GLY A 446 -14.43 -14.61 11.33
N ASN A 447 -15.72 -14.30 11.20
CA ASN A 447 -16.19 -12.93 11.01
C ASN A 447 -17.50 -12.74 11.79
N GLY A 448 -17.55 -11.72 12.64
CA GLY A 448 -18.68 -11.46 13.53
C GLY A 448 -20.03 -11.27 12.85
N SER A 449 -20.05 -10.83 11.60
CA SER A 449 -21.26 -10.71 10.77
C SER A 449 -21.48 -11.88 9.80
N GLY A 450 -20.53 -12.83 9.71
CA GLY A 450 -20.53 -13.93 8.75
C GLY A 450 -20.32 -15.30 9.42
N ALA A 451 -19.15 -15.90 9.25
CA ALA A 451 -18.78 -17.18 9.81
C ALA A 451 -18.43 -17.06 11.31
N THR A 452 -19.34 -17.48 12.18
CA THR A 452 -19.21 -17.34 13.64
C THR A 452 -19.14 -18.66 14.40
N THR A 453 -19.00 -19.77 13.70
CA THR A 453 -18.92 -21.11 14.32
C THR A 453 -18.01 -21.10 15.55
N THR A 454 -18.46 -21.70 16.63
CA THR A 454 -17.63 -21.96 17.82
C THR A 454 -16.87 -23.25 17.62
N ILE A 455 -15.56 -23.22 17.75
CA ILE A 455 -14.70 -24.41 17.73
C ILE A 455 -14.16 -24.66 19.13
N GLN A 456 -14.23 -25.91 19.56
CA GLN A 456 -13.57 -26.42 20.76
C GLN A 456 -12.58 -27.50 20.33
N LEU A 457 -11.36 -27.45 20.85
CA LEU A 457 -10.30 -28.42 20.58
C LEU A 457 -9.84 -29.08 21.89
N ASP A 458 -9.62 -30.37 21.83
CA ASP A 458 -9.19 -31.21 22.93
C ASP A 458 -8.30 -32.36 22.44
N ASN A 459 -7.64 -33.08 23.35
CA ASN A 459 -6.88 -34.28 23.07
C ASN A 459 -5.95 -34.17 21.86
N ILE A 460 -5.16 -33.09 21.80
CA ILE A 460 -4.19 -32.92 20.73
C ILE A 460 -3.03 -33.89 20.94
N LYS A 461 -2.81 -34.79 19.98
CA LYS A 461 -1.80 -35.86 20.08
C LYS A 461 -0.82 -35.84 18.92
N VAL A 462 0.45 -36.14 19.27
CA VAL A 462 1.51 -36.54 18.32
C VAL A 462 2.08 -37.87 18.81
N GLN A 463 1.87 -38.96 18.06
CA GLN A 463 2.22 -40.30 18.51
C GLN A 463 2.65 -41.23 17.38
#